data_1f3cd2b4ea8815bbac79721f2406130f
#
_entry.id   1f3cd2b4ea8815bbac79721f2406130f
#
_cell.length_a   1.000
_cell.length_b   1.000
_cell.length_c   1.000
_cell.angle_alpha   90.00
_cell.angle_beta   90.00
_cell.angle_gamma   90.00
#
_symmetry.space_group_name_H-M   'P 1'
#
loop_
_entity.id
_entity.type
_entity.pdbx_description
1 polymer ?
#
loop_
_entity_poly.entity_id
_entity_poly.type
_entity_poly.pdbx_seq_one_letter_code
_entity_poly.pdbx_strand_id
1 'polypeptide(L)'
;MLKLKNIVILSFLFCSFLVKAQNNISGIYIVKTGDVPQLLSNNNPFLILGGELGNSSASSRNYLKPIFPYLKSMNLNTVLAPVYWEIMEPEENKFDFSLVDGMITEARQYNMKLVFLWFGTWKNSMSCYAPSWMKTNSKRFPRTIDNNGRSHEIFSVFGKETLEADKKAFTALMKHIRETDSRQKTVIMVQVENEIGMLTTAREISKTANSYFNGNVPPELMSYLQKNKDILLPELKQKWIQSGAKVNGTWTSVFGEGDGTDEIFQAWHYAKYANEVAAAGKKEYNLPMFVNAALPRQGKRPGEYPSAGPLPHIMDVWQVAAPSLDMLSPDFYNPDTKYWCDLYTRNGNALFVPEMKLEESCAAKAFYIVGHYKALGFSPFSIENADGKVKEALSKSYDIINRVSGILLSRKWLSYDGLLVDKKDGAQQLQMGNYMLKVSHEYTMGWSAGAKDSIWPSSGVMIIQQSEKEFLVAGTGVVITFENKDQNKVTNLLTVDEIEIKDGQEIFLLRLNGDEDHQGRHVRIATGNWQIQKVSLYDSPAKID
;
A
#
# COMPACT_ATOMS: atom_id res chain seq x y z
N MET A 1 -10.91 -75.89 15.34
CA MET A 1 -11.77 -75.81 14.12
C MET A 1 -12.71 -74.70 14.20
N LEU A 2 -12.93 -73.96 13.10
CA LEU A 2 -13.85 -72.86 12.80
C LEU A 2 -13.32 -71.47 13.17
N LYS A 3 -12.77 -70.88 12.21
CA LYS A 3 -13.16 -69.87 11.16
C LYS A 3 -12.98 -68.45 11.60
N LEU A 4 -11.78 -67.94 11.33
CA LEU A 4 -11.52 -66.52 11.06
C LEU A 4 -11.82 -66.28 9.56
N LYS A 5 -12.87 -65.55 9.24
CA LYS A 5 -13.07 -64.87 7.97
C LYS A 5 -14.02 -63.72 8.18
N ASN A 6 -13.67 -62.58 7.55
CA ASN A 6 -14.45 -61.34 7.38
C ASN A 6 -14.17 -60.24 8.40
N ILE A 7 -13.07 -59.53 8.24
CA ILE A 7 -12.95 -58.07 8.42
C ILE A 7 -11.79 -57.62 7.51
N VAL A 8 -12.08 -57.39 6.26
CA VAL A 8 -11.31 -56.55 5.34
C VAL A 8 -12.29 -56.15 4.26
N ILE A 9 -12.90 -55.00 4.38
CA ILE A 9 -13.46 -54.14 3.34
C ILE A 9 -14.25 -53.05 4.10
N LEU A 10 -13.56 -52.03 4.59
CA LEU A 10 -14.14 -50.69 4.86
C LEU A 10 -13.03 -49.66 5.12
N SER A 11 -12.13 -49.50 4.20
CA SER A 11 -11.05 -48.48 4.30
C SER A 11 -10.70 -47.85 2.95
N PHE A 12 -11.61 -47.75 2.00
CA PHE A 12 -11.29 -47.20 0.68
C PHE A 12 -12.35 -46.20 0.15
N LEU A 13 -13.02 -45.46 1.03
CA LEU A 13 -14.03 -44.50 0.58
C LEU A 13 -13.92 -43.11 1.24
N PHE A 14 -12.74 -42.74 1.76
CA PHE A 14 -12.56 -41.40 2.38
C PHE A 14 -11.43 -40.58 1.75
N CYS A 15 -10.94 -40.92 0.58
CA CYS A 15 -9.84 -40.20 -0.08
C CYS A 15 -10.22 -39.38 -1.31
N SER A 16 -11.49 -39.28 -1.65
CA SER A 16 -11.92 -38.60 -2.91
C SER A 16 -12.53 -37.22 -2.74
N PHE A 17 -12.59 -36.66 -1.52
CA PHE A 17 -13.18 -35.32 -1.32
C PHE A 17 -12.19 -34.21 -0.97
N LEU A 18 -10.88 -34.49 -0.89
CA LEU A 18 -9.85 -33.48 -0.57
C LEU A 18 -9.13 -32.89 -1.79
N VAL A 19 -9.41 -33.33 -2.99
CA VAL A 19 -8.67 -32.88 -4.20
C VAL A 19 -9.29 -31.67 -4.90
N LYS A 20 -10.51 -31.25 -4.56
CA LYS A 20 -11.17 -30.11 -5.23
C LYS A 20 -10.97 -28.72 -4.56
N ALA A 21 -10.39 -28.65 -3.37
CA ALA A 21 -10.14 -27.37 -2.69
C ALA A 21 -8.76 -26.75 -2.96
N GLN A 22 -7.88 -27.44 -3.68
CA GLN A 22 -6.48 -27.03 -3.88
C GLN A 22 -6.22 -26.17 -5.12
N ASN A 23 -7.22 -25.95 -5.99
CA ASN A 23 -7.00 -25.31 -7.30
C ASN A 23 -7.08 -23.77 -7.33
N ASN A 24 -7.43 -23.10 -6.23
CA ASN A 24 -7.65 -21.64 -6.22
C ASN A 24 -6.62 -20.86 -5.39
N ILE A 25 -5.62 -21.52 -4.80
CA ILE A 25 -4.57 -20.85 -4.04
C ILE A 25 -3.51 -20.35 -5.02
N SER A 26 -3.35 -19.02 -5.10
CA SER A 26 -2.38 -18.38 -5.99
C SER A 26 -0.93 -18.70 -5.62
N GLY A 27 -0.65 -19.01 -4.35
CA GLY A 27 0.69 -19.06 -3.77
C GLY A 27 1.31 -17.65 -3.64
N ILE A 28 0.46 -16.62 -3.76
CA ILE A 28 0.77 -15.22 -3.47
C ILE A 28 -0.17 -14.78 -2.35
N TYR A 29 0.38 -14.32 -1.24
CA TYR A 29 -0.40 -13.97 -0.06
C TYR A 29 0.38 -13.04 0.86
N ILE A 30 -0.34 -12.35 1.74
CA ILE A 30 0.24 -11.48 2.76
C ILE A 30 0.28 -12.25 4.08
N VAL A 31 1.43 -12.24 4.73
CA VAL A 31 1.59 -12.75 6.10
C VAL A 31 1.92 -11.62 7.04
N LYS A 32 1.41 -11.72 8.27
CA LYS A 32 1.85 -10.87 9.37
C LYS A 32 2.61 -11.75 10.36
N THR A 33 3.89 -11.49 10.53
CA THR A 33 4.71 -12.15 11.54
C THR A 33 5.18 -11.08 12.53
N GLY A 34 4.60 -11.05 13.72
CA GLY A 34 4.67 -9.88 14.58
C GLY A 34 3.99 -8.69 13.91
N ASP A 35 4.58 -7.51 14.03
CA ASP A 35 4.04 -6.27 13.48
C ASP A 35 4.50 -5.99 12.03
N VAL A 36 5.29 -6.88 11.43
CA VAL A 36 5.84 -6.67 10.08
C VAL A 36 5.06 -7.49 9.04
N PRO A 37 4.23 -6.86 8.19
CA PRO A 37 3.59 -7.53 7.07
C PRO A 37 4.61 -7.84 5.96
N GLN A 38 4.41 -8.94 5.25
CA GLN A 38 5.21 -9.30 4.07
C GLN A 38 4.31 -9.88 2.99
N LEU A 39 4.53 -9.44 1.76
CA LEU A 39 3.99 -10.09 0.58
C LEU A 39 4.87 -11.28 0.22
N LEU A 40 4.29 -12.45 0.10
CA LEU A 40 4.99 -13.67 -0.31
C LEU A 40 4.54 -14.10 -1.70
N SER A 41 5.50 -14.45 -2.55
CA SER A 41 5.28 -15.08 -3.84
C SER A 41 6.05 -16.40 -3.88
N ASN A 42 5.36 -17.53 -3.97
CA ASN A 42 5.98 -18.87 -3.83
C ASN A 42 6.80 -19.03 -2.54
N ASN A 43 6.28 -18.55 -1.43
CA ASN A 43 6.95 -18.50 -0.11
C ASN A 43 8.21 -17.64 -0.05
N ASN A 44 8.55 -16.91 -1.11
CA ASN A 44 9.63 -15.94 -1.12
C ASN A 44 9.08 -14.55 -0.84
N PRO A 45 9.61 -13.84 0.16
CA PRO A 45 9.18 -12.47 0.43
C PRO A 45 9.55 -11.54 -0.73
N PHE A 46 8.67 -10.59 -1.00
CA PHE A 46 8.79 -9.65 -2.11
C PHE A 46 8.44 -8.23 -1.65
N LEU A 47 9.31 -7.27 -1.92
CA LEU A 47 9.08 -5.85 -1.70
C LEU A 47 8.75 -5.19 -3.04
N ILE A 48 7.62 -4.51 -3.11
CA ILE A 48 7.20 -3.78 -4.31
C ILE A 48 7.96 -2.45 -4.39
N LEU A 49 8.85 -2.33 -5.37
CA LEU A 49 9.43 -1.06 -5.82
C LEU A 49 8.74 -0.73 -7.15
N GLY A 50 7.60 -0.08 -7.03
CA GLY A 50 6.64 0.06 -8.11
C GLY A 50 6.64 1.43 -8.76
N GLY A 51 5.83 1.53 -9.79
CA GLY A 51 5.36 2.76 -10.38
C GLY A 51 4.00 2.54 -10.99
N GLU A 52 3.08 3.45 -10.73
CA GLU A 52 1.75 3.41 -11.30
C GLU A 52 1.74 4.15 -12.64
N LEU A 53 1.17 3.52 -13.65
CA LEU A 53 0.99 4.13 -14.96
C LEU A 53 -0.09 5.21 -14.93
N GLY A 54 0.07 6.22 -15.78
CA GLY A 54 -0.97 7.22 -16.01
C GLY A 54 -2.29 6.58 -16.46
N ASN A 55 -3.40 7.22 -16.13
CA ASN A 55 -4.76 6.68 -16.26
C ASN A 55 -5.10 6.08 -17.65
N SER A 56 -4.50 6.58 -18.72
CA SER A 56 -4.78 6.12 -20.09
C SER A 56 -3.63 5.31 -20.70
N SER A 57 -2.51 5.17 -20.00
CA SER A 57 -1.25 4.66 -20.59
C SER A 57 -1.32 3.18 -20.94
N ALA A 58 -2.18 2.40 -20.29
CA ALA A 58 -2.38 0.98 -20.59
C ALA A 58 -3.45 0.71 -21.65
N SER A 59 -4.08 1.75 -22.26
CA SER A 59 -5.17 1.59 -23.23
C SER A 59 -4.72 1.16 -24.63
N SER A 60 -3.41 1.11 -24.89
CA SER A 60 -2.84 0.71 -26.17
C SER A 60 -1.54 -0.06 -26.01
N ARG A 61 -1.44 -1.23 -26.64
CA ARG A 61 -0.19 -2.03 -26.64
C ARG A 61 0.98 -1.29 -27.28
N ASN A 62 0.74 -0.50 -28.30
CA ASN A 62 1.80 0.27 -28.98
C ASN A 62 2.34 1.37 -28.06
N TYR A 63 1.47 1.99 -27.24
CA TYR A 63 1.89 2.99 -26.28
C TYR A 63 2.65 2.36 -25.10
N LEU A 64 2.22 1.20 -24.62
CA LEU A 64 2.85 0.48 -23.51
C LEU A 64 4.26 -0.05 -23.82
N LYS A 65 4.49 -0.50 -25.05
CA LYS A 65 5.72 -1.22 -25.41
C LYS A 65 7.03 -0.50 -25.04
N PRO A 66 7.22 0.82 -25.25
CA PRO A 66 8.44 1.53 -24.84
C PRO A 66 8.52 1.80 -23.33
N ILE A 67 7.40 1.68 -22.58
CA ILE A 67 7.36 2.03 -21.17
C ILE A 67 8.09 1.01 -20.30
N PHE A 68 7.86 -0.29 -20.50
CA PHE A 68 8.47 -1.32 -19.64
C PHE A 68 10.01 -1.29 -19.60
N PRO A 69 10.74 -1.23 -20.75
CA PRO A 69 12.20 -1.09 -20.72
C PRO A 69 12.65 0.22 -20.05
N TYR A 70 11.88 1.30 -20.22
CA TYR A 70 12.15 2.56 -19.56
C TYR A 70 12.05 2.42 -18.03
N LEU A 71 10.97 1.87 -17.51
CA LEU A 71 10.78 1.64 -16.08
C LEU A 71 11.82 0.66 -15.51
N LYS A 72 12.17 -0.37 -16.26
CA LYS A 72 13.25 -1.29 -15.87
C LYS A 72 14.59 -0.57 -15.71
N SER A 73 14.89 0.40 -16.58
CA SER A 73 16.10 1.22 -16.47
C SER A 73 16.13 2.12 -15.23
N MET A 74 15.00 2.32 -14.59
CA MET A 74 14.85 3.05 -13.32
C MET A 74 14.85 2.13 -12.09
N ASN A 75 15.23 0.86 -12.23
CA ASN A 75 15.28 -0.14 -11.17
C ASN A 75 13.91 -0.52 -10.55
N LEU A 76 12.80 -0.25 -11.26
CA LEU A 76 11.51 -0.77 -10.85
C LEU A 76 11.47 -2.30 -10.98
N ASN A 77 10.79 -2.95 -10.05
CA ASN A 77 10.51 -4.38 -10.12
C ASN A 77 9.02 -4.69 -10.36
N THR A 78 8.15 -3.69 -10.27
CA THR A 78 6.70 -3.85 -10.37
C THR A 78 6.08 -2.67 -11.13
N VAL A 79 5.07 -2.94 -11.96
CA VAL A 79 4.25 -1.92 -12.62
C VAL A 79 2.82 -2.05 -12.12
N LEU A 80 2.23 -0.95 -11.69
CA LEU A 80 0.81 -0.86 -11.40
C LEU A 80 0.12 -0.39 -12.68
N ALA A 81 -0.75 -1.22 -13.25
CA ALA A 81 -1.31 -1.00 -14.59
C ALA A 81 -2.83 -1.08 -14.61
N PRO A 82 -3.52 -0.04 -15.15
CA PRO A 82 -4.97 -0.05 -15.29
C PRO A 82 -5.48 -1.17 -16.20
N VAL A 83 -6.58 -1.78 -15.79
CA VAL A 83 -7.43 -2.64 -16.62
C VAL A 83 -8.78 -1.95 -16.76
N TYR A 84 -9.11 -1.55 -17.97
CA TYR A 84 -10.29 -0.75 -18.27
C TYR A 84 -11.49 -1.65 -18.60
N TRP A 85 -12.55 -1.56 -17.81
CA TRP A 85 -13.75 -2.35 -18.05
C TRP A 85 -14.35 -2.09 -19.44
N GLU A 86 -14.46 -0.81 -19.83
CA GLU A 86 -15.05 -0.43 -21.13
C GLU A 86 -14.28 -0.98 -22.34
N ILE A 87 -12.97 -1.24 -22.21
CA ILE A 87 -12.16 -1.84 -23.28
C ILE A 87 -12.21 -3.36 -23.20
N MET A 88 -12.17 -3.91 -21.99
CA MET A 88 -12.20 -5.35 -21.77
C MET A 88 -13.57 -5.97 -22.11
N GLU A 89 -14.69 -5.25 -21.90
CA GLU A 89 -16.06 -5.70 -22.21
C GLU A 89 -16.81 -4.64 -23.02
N PRO A 90 -16.41 -4.38 -24.28
CA PRO A 90 -17.03 -3.34 -25.13
C PRO A 90 -18.48 -3.61 -25.46
N GLU A 91 -18.88 -4.87 -25.51
CA GLU A 91 -20.27 -5.35 -25.63
C GLU A 91 -20.55 -6.30 -24.46
N GLU A 92 -21.76 -6.22 -23.93
CA GLU A 92 -22.16 -7.04 -22.78
C GLU A 92 -21.88 -8.53 -23.01
N ASN A 93 -21.12 -9.15 -22.11
CA ASN A 93 -20.66 -10.54 -22.14
C ASN A 93 -19.65 -10.90 -23.26
N LYS A 94 -19.07 -9.92 -23.95
CA LYS A 94 -18.00 -10.15 -24.91
C LYS A 94 -16.69 -9.55 -24.37
N PHE A 95 -15.79 -10.41 -23.96
CA PHE A 95 -14.54 -10.02 -23.33
C PHE A 95 -13.37 -10.05 -24.29
N ASP A 96 -12.54 -8.99 -24.28
CA ASP A 96 -11.25 -8.89 -24.96
C ASP A 96 -10.14 -8.70 -23.93
N PHE A 97 -9.31 -9.72 -23.75
CA PHE A 97 -8.18 -9.70 -22.83
C PHE A 97 -6.84 -9.33 -23.50
N SER A 98 -6.86 -8.88 -24.75
CA SER A 98 -5.64 -8.62 -25.52
C SER A 98 -4.69 -7.61 -24.87
N LEU A 99 -5.22 -6.58 -24.19
CA LEU A 99 -4.40 -5.62 -23.43
C LEU A 99 -3.82 -6.25 -22.16
N VAL A 100 -4.60 -7.07 -21.45
CA VAL A 100 -4.16 -7.80 -20.24
C VAL A 100 -3.01 -8.74 -20.61
N ASP A 101 -3.16 -9.52 -21.67
CA ASP A 101 -2.12 -10.43 -22.17
C ASP A 101 -0.87 -9.67 -22.64
N GLY A 102 -1.07 -8.51 -23.26
CA GLY A 102 0.02 -7.62 -23.64
C GLY A 102 0.84 -7.15 -22.45
N MET A 103 0.19 -6.66 -21.39
CA MET A 103 0.85 -6.22 -20.16
C MET A 103 1.60 -7.36 -19.47
N ILE A 104 0.98 -8.54 -19.37
CA ILE A 104 1.62 -9.74 -18.79
C ILE A 104 2.87 -10.12 -19.60
N THR A 105 2.78 -10.07 -20.93
CA THR A 105 3.90 -10.41 -21.81
C THR A 105 5.07 -9.43 -21.65
N GLU A 106 4.80 -8.13 -21.69
CA GLU A 106 5.83 -7.10 -21.50
C GLU A 106 6.48 -7.21 -20.11
N ALA A 107 5.68 -7.35 -19.05
CA ALA A 107 6.23 -7.51 -17.69
C ALA A 107 7.18 -8.72 -17.59
N ARG A 108 6.83 -9.85 -18.18
CA ARG A 108 7.68 -11.05 -18.23
C ARG A 108 8.97 -10.81 -18.98
N GLN A 109 8.91 -10.13 -20.13
CA GLN A 109 10.08 -9.83 -20.95
C GLN A 109 11.15 -9.05 -20.16
N TYR A 110 10.72 -8.14 -19.27
CA TYR A 110 11.61 -7.31 -18.47
C TYR A 110 11.78 -7.80 -17.03
N ASN A 111 11.33 -9.02 -16.70
CA ASN A 111 11.38 -9.60 -15.36
C ASN A 111 10.79 -8.67 -14.30
N MET A 112 9.60 -8.16 -14.57
CA MET A 112 8.83 -7.29 -13.67
C MET A 112 7.54 -7.99 -13.23
N LYS A 113 7.00 -7.56 -12.10
CA LYS A 113 5.68 -7.97 -11.61
C LYS A 113 4.63 -6.94 -12.00
N LEU A 114 3.35 -7.35 -11.89
CA LEU A 114 2.19 -6.50 -12.14
C LEU A 114 1.29 -6.46 -10.92
N VAL A 115 0.77 -5.27 -10.64
CA VAL A 115 -0.42 -5.05 -9.85
C VAL A 115 -1.47 -4.48 -10.81
N PHE A 116 -2.57 -5.19 -11.01
CA PHE A 116 -3.63 -4.67 -11.86
C PHE A 116 -4.55 -3.75 -11.06
N LEU A 117 -4.94 -2.65 -11.68
CA LEU A 117 -5.88 -1.68 -11.15
C LEU A 117 -7.20 -1.84 -11.91
N TRP A 118 -8.20 -2.41 -11.26
CA TRP A 118 -9.52 -2.59 -11.88
C TRP A 118 -10.26 -1.26 -11.93
N PHE A 119 -10.26 -0.62 -13.10
CA PHE A 119 -11.08 0.55 -13.37
C PHE A 119 -12.47 0.05 -13.83
N GLY A 120 -13.26 -0.32 -12.82
CA GLY A 120 -14.57 -0.93 -12.95
C GLY A 120 -15.71 0.10 -12.90
N THR A 121 -16.55 0.00 -11.88
CA THR A 121 -17.69 0.91 -11.70
C THR A 121 -17.24 2.32 -11.34
N TRP A 122 -16.15 2.50 -10.58
CA TRP A 122 -15.65 3.81 -10.19
C TRP A 122 -14.16 4.00 -10.46
N LYS A 123 -13.82 5.19 -10.96
CA LYS A 123 -12.47 5.75 -11.02
C LYS A 123 -12.53 7.23 -10.64
N ASN A 124 -11.77 7.64 -9.61
CA ASN A 124 -11.83 8.99 -9.05
C ASN A 124 -13.27 9.41 -8.72
N SER A 125 -14.01 8.53 -8.05
CA SER A 125 -15.44 8.68 -7.73
C SER A 125 -16.41 8.66 -8.94
N MET A 126 -15.92 8.72 -10.16
CA MET A 126 -16.74 8.79 -11.37
C MET A 126 -16.84 7.43 -12.08
N SER A 127 -17.92 7.21 -12.83
CA SER A 127 -18.14 5.95 -13.56
C SER A 127 -17.73 6.04 -15.04
N CYS A 128 -16.64 6.76 -15.31
CA CYS A 128 -16.21 7.06 -16.68
C CYS A 128 -15.64 5.84 -17.42
N TYR A 129 -15.12 4.83 -16.72
CA TYR A 129 -14.57 3.61 -17.32
C TYR A 129 -15.55 2.44 -17.40
N ALA A 130 -16.78 2.62 -16.94
CA ALA A 130 -17.84 1.64 -17.16
C ALA A 130 -18.20 1.57 -18.66
N PRO A 131 -18.58 0.38 -19.19
CA PRO A 131 -18.89 0.20 -20.60
C PRO A 131 -20.04 1.07 -21.11
N SER A 132 -20.02 1.40 -22.41
CA SER A 132 -21.06 2.22 -23.05
C SER A 132 -22.46 1.63 -22.93
N TRP A 133 -22.61 0.31 -22.98
CA TRP A 133 -23.89 -0.37 -22.83
C TRP A 133 -24.50 -0.18 -21.42
N MET A 134 -23.70 0.09 -20.39
CA MET A 134 -24.18 0.49 -19.06
C MET A 134 -24.53 1.99 -19.04
N LYS A 135 -23.60 2.84 -19.50
CA LYS A 135 -23.75 4.31 -19.47
C LYS A 135 -25.01 4.80 -20.18
N THR A 136 -25.41 4.14 -21.24
CA THR A 136 -26.58 4.48 -22.07
C THR A 136 -27.91 3.89 -21.58
N ASN A 137 -27.88 3.07 -20.51
CA ASN A 137 -29.08 2.41 -19.97
C ASN A 137 -29.30 2.77 -18.49
N SER A 138 -29.68 4.01 -18.23
CA SER A 138 -29.92 4.53 -16.88
C SER A 138 -31.09 3.87 -16.14
N LYS A 139 -31.99 3.22 -16.85
CA LYS A 139 -33.11 2.45 -16.26
C LYS A 139 -32.58 1.18 -15.57
N ARG A 140 -31.64 0.49 -16.21
CA ARG A 140 -31.04 -0.74 -15.71
C ARG A 140 -29.90 -0.41 -14.72
N PHE A 141 -29.11 0.63 -15.01
CA PHE A 141 -27.94 1.04 -14.25
C PHE A 141 -28.17 2.44 -13.67
N PRO A 142 -28.80 2.54 -12.48
CA PRO A 142 -29.16 3.81 -11.90
C PRO A 142 -27.90 4.59 -11.49
N ARG A 143 -28.02 5.92 -11.58
CA ARG A 143 -26.98 6.86 -11.13
C ARG A 143 -27.32 7.45 -9.76
N THR A 144 -26.32 7.95 -9.09
CA THR A 144 -26.49 8.70 -7.85
C THR A 144 -27.26 9.98 -8.10
N ILE A 145 -28.02 10.43 -7.09
CA ILE A 145 -28.82 11.64 -7.13
C ILE A 145 -28.43 12.51 -5.92
N ASP A 146 -28.23 13.79 -6.15
CA ASP A 146 -27.95 14.79 -5.11
C ASP A 146 -29.24 15.36 -4.48
N ASN A 147 -29.05 16.28 -3.52
CA ASN A 147 -30.13 16.95 -2.80
C ASN A 147 -31.09 17.76 -3.69
N ASN A 148 -30.68 18.12 -4.91
CA ASN A 148 -31.48 18.86 -5.87
C ASN A 148 -32.22 17.92 -6.86
N GLY A 149 -32.11 16.60 -6.66
CA GLY A 149 -32.66 15.60 -7.58
C GLY A 149 -31.87 15.45 -8.88
N ARG A 150 -30.64 16.02 -8.96
CA ARG A 150 -29.80 15.95 -10.14
C ARG A 150 -29.01 14.65 -10.15
N SER A 151 -29.00 13.98 -11.30
CA SER A 151 -28.19 12.79 -11.54
C SER A 151 -26.72 13.15 -11.84
N HIS A 152 -25.78 12.35 -11.32
CA HIS A 152 -24.34 12.49 -11.54
C HIS A 152 -23.77 11.38 -12.42
N GLU A 153 -22.56 11.57 -12.95
CA GLU A 153 -21.79 10.54 -13.68
C GLU A 153 -21.17 9.51 -12.68
N ILE A 154 -21.98 9.06 -11.74
CA ILE A 154 -21.61 8.11 -10.68
C ILE A 154 -22.72 7.06 -10.62
N PHE A 155 -22.42 5.80 -10.86
CA PHE A 155 -23.41 4.74 -10.67
C PHE A 155 -23.76 4.59 -9.18
N SER A 156 -25.04 4.35 -8.96
CA SER A 156 -25.54 4.10 -7.60
C SER A 156 -25.01 2.78 -7.06
N VAL A 157 -24.45 2.81 -5.85
CA VAL A 157 -24.03 1.60 -5.12
C VAL A 157 -25.22 0.67 -4.82
N PHE A 158 -26.45 1.19 -4.86
CA PHE A 158 -27.69 0.44 -4.68
C PHE A 158 -28.22 -0.20 -5.98
N GLY A 159 -27.51 -0.03 -7.09
CA GLY A 159 -27.82 -0.64 -8.38
C GLY A 159 -27.47 -2.13 -8.41
N LYS A 160 -28.43 -3.00 -8.14
CA LYS A 160 -28.20 -4.46 -8.14
C LYS A 160 -27.61 -4.97 -9.46
N GLU A 161 -28.14 -4.50 -10.58
CA GLU A 161 -27.64 -4.87 -11.92
C GLU A 161 -26.23 -4.36 -12.17
N THR A 162 -25.87 -3.19 -11.61
CA THR A 162 -24.51 -2.64 -11.67
C THR A 162 -23.53 -3.55 -10.95
N LEU A 163 -23.85 -3.96 -9.73
CA LEU A 163 -23.03 -4.88 -8.95
C LEU A 163 -22.83 -6.24 -9.65
N GLU A 164 -23.92 -6.81 -10.18
CA GLU A 164 -23.83 -8.12 -10.83
C GLU A 164 -23.02 -8.06 -12.15
N ALA A 165 -23.12 -6.96 -12.89
CA ALA A 165 -22.34 -6.75 -14.11
C ALA A 165 -20.84 -6.61 -13.79
N ASP A 166 -20.48 -5.79 -12.80
CA ASP A 166 -19.11 -5.59 -12.35
C ASP A 166 -18.49 -6.90 -11.81
N LYS A 167 -19.19 -7.57 -10.90
CA LYS A 167 -18.77 -8.89 -10.39
C LYS A 167 -18.48 -9.87 -11.51
N LYS A 168 -19.33 -9.89 -12.55
CA LYS A 168 -19.16 -10.79 -13.69
C LYS A 168 -17.90 -10.44 -14.49
N ALA A 169 -17.71 -9.17 -14.79
CA ALA A 169 -16.54 -8.70 -15.53
C ALA A 169 -15.24 -8.95 -14.76
N PHE A 170 -15.23 -8.60 -13.48
CA PHE A 170 -14.08 -8.85 -12.60
C PHE A 170 -13.78 -10.35 -12.41
N THR A 171 -14.82 -11.18 -12.29
CA THR A 171 -14.69 -12.65 -12.26
C THR A 171 -14.05 -13.18 -13.54
N ALA A 172 -14.47 -12.67 -14.72
CA ALA A 172 -13.89 -13.04 -16.00
C ALA A 172 -12.40 -12.67 -16.09
N LEU A 173 -12.03 -11.46 -15.63
CA LEU A 173 -10.63 -11.02 -15.53
C LEU A 173 -9.80 -11.97 -14.63
N MET A 174 -10.28 -12.23 -13.42
CA MET A 174 -9.54 -13.06 -12.46
C MET A 174 -9.40 -14.51 -12.93
N LYS A 175 -10.43 -15.05 -13.61
CA LYS A 175 -10.36 -16.35 -14.27
C LYS A 175 -9.29 -16.35 -15.37
N HIS A 176 -9.27 -15.32 -16.22
CA HIS A 176 -8.29 -15.20 -17.31
C HIS A 176 -6.85 -15.11 -16.76
N ILE A 177 -6.62 -14.30 -15.71
CA ILE A 177 -5.31 -14.23 -15.03
C ILE A 177 -4.90 -15.60 -14.48
N ARG A 178 -5.81 -16.33 -13.83
CA ARG A 178 -5.52 -17.68 -13.34
C ARG A 178 -5.08 -18.62 -14.48
N GLU A 179 -5.80 -18.60 -15.60
CA GLU A 179 -5.54 -19.49 -16.73
C GLU A 179 -4.23 -19.16 -17.45
N THR A 180 -3.86 -17.88 -17.54
CA THR A 180 -2.70 -17.42 -18.30
C THR A 180 -1.44 -17.19 -17.46
N ASP A 181 -1.57 -16.88 -16.16
CA ASP A 181 -0.45 -16.43 -15.32
C ASP A 181 -0.20 -17.25 -14.04
N SER A 182 -1.07 -18.17 -13.64
CA SER A 182 -0.96 -18.87 -12.35
C SER A 182 0.38 -19.63 -12.15
N ARG A 183 1.04 -20.04 -13.22
CA ARG A 183 2.35 -20.71 -13.16
C ARG A 183 3.50 -19.72 -12.97
N GLN A 184 3.46 -18.58 -13.66
CA GLN A 184 4.56 -17.60 -13.68
C GLN A 184 4.40 -16.51 -12.62
N LYS A 185 3.15 -16.28 -12.15
CA LYS A 185 2.85 -15.34 -11.08
C LYS A 185 3.44 -13.95 -11.35
N THR A 186 3.18 -13.46 -12.55
CA THR A 186 3.55 -12.12 -12.97
C THR A 186 2.65 -11.10 -12.29
N VAL A 187 1.34 -11.38 -12.25
CA VAL A 187 0.34 -10.58 -11.51
C VAL A 187 0.37 -11.03 -10.04
N ILE A 188 0.69 -10.08 -9.15
CA ILE A 188 0.91 -10.38 -7.72
C ILE A 188 -0.15 -9.80 -6.79
N MET A 189 -0.96 -8.86 -7.27
CA MET A 189 -1.97 -8.17 -6.49
C MET A 189 -2.97 -7.50 -7.43
N VAL A 190 -4.18 -7.22 -6.94
CA VAL A 190 -5.20 -6.48 -7.70
C VAL A 190 -5.85 -5.42 -6.82
N GLN A 191 -5.95 -4.21 -7.34
CA GLN A 191 -6.80 -3.15 -6.78
C GLN A 191 -8.23 -3.34 -7.28
N VAL A 192 -9.18 -3.28 -6.36
CA VAL A 192 -10.62 -3.37 -6.67
C VAL A 192 -11.18 -1.96 -6.72
N GLU A 193 -11.66 -1.54 -7.88
CA GLU A 193 -12.05 -0.16 -8.16
C GLU A 193 -10.88 0.84 -8.00
N ASN A 194 -11.14 2.13 -8.16
CA ASN A 194 -10.15 3.17 -7.87
C ASN A 194 -10.81 4.39 -7.25
N GLU A 195 -10.27 4.81 -6.09
CA GLU A 195 -10.71 6.00 -5.37
C GLU A 195 -12.24 6.12 -5.26
N ILE A 196 -12.87 5.01 -4.81
CA ILE A 196 -14.32 4.98 -4.57
C ILE A 196 -14.67 6.12 -3.63
N GLY A 197 -15.68 6.92 -4.00
CA GLY A 197 -16.12 8.01 -3.15
C GLY A 197 -17.39 8.67 -3.66
N MET A 198 -18.11 9.33 -2.78
CA MET A 198 -19.27 10.15 -3.12
C MET A 198 -18.86 11.59 -3.24
N LEU A 199 -19.29 12.25 -4.32
CA LEU A 199 -19.06 13.66 -4.58
C LEU A 199 -20.35 14.43 -4.63
N THR A 200 -20.22 15.71 -4.26
CA THR A 200 -21.19 16.78 -4.05
C THR A 200 -22.08 16.60 -2.81
N THR A 201 -22.23 15.38 -2.30
CA THR A 201 -22.94 15.07 -1.06
C THR A 201 -22.19 13.98 -0.28
N ALA A 202 -22.40 13.90 1.04
CA ALA A 202 -21.77 12.88 1.88
C ALA A 202 -22.30 11.45 1.58
N ARG A 203 -23.53 11.34 1.07
CA ARG A 203 -24.18 10.10 0.64
C ARG A 203 -25.09 10.32 -0.56
N GLU A 204 -25.47 9.28 -1.22
CA GLU A 204 -26.54 9.27 -2.23
C GLU A 204 -27.91 9.56 -1.62
N ILE A 205 -28.77 10.34 -2.34
CA ILE A 205 -30.07 10.83 -1.85
C ILE A 205 -31.25 10.22 -2.66
N SER A 206 -31.00 9.21 -3.47
CA SER A 206 -32.07 8.52 -4.20
C SER A 206 -33.14 7.93 -3.26
N LYS A 207 -34.33 7.63 -3.79
CA LYS A 207 -35.39 6.97 -3.00
C LYS A 207 -34.92 5.65 -2.39
N THR A 208 -34.12 4.89 -3.13
CA THR A 208 -33.56 3.62 -2.68
C THR A 208 -32.56 3.86 -1.55
N ALA A 209 -31.61 4.77 -1.72
CA ALA A 209 -30.64 5.12 -0.69
C ALA A 209 -31.32 5.62 0.58
N ASN A 210 -32.34 6.50 0.47
CA ASN A 210 -33.10 7.00 1.62
C ASN A 210 -33.85 5.88 2.34
N SER A 211 -34.38 4.88 1.63
CA SER A 211 -35.04 3.73 2.23
C SER A 211 -34.05 2.93 3.11
N TYR A 212 -32.83 2.69 2.64
CA TYR A 212 -31.77 2.03 3.42
C TYR A 212 -31.28 2.89 4.59
N PHE A 213 -31.13 4.21 4.37
CA PHE A 213 -30.68 5.15 5.39
C PHE A 213 -31.66 5.26 6.58
N ASN A 214 -32.95 5.23 6.28
CA ASN A 214 -34.01 5.21 7.31
C ASN A 214 -34.21 3.84 7.97
N GLY A 215 -33.56 2.80 7.45
CA GLY A 215 -33.53 1.48 8.04
C GLY A 215 -32.55 1.38 9.22
N ASN A 216 -32.51 0.21 9.84
CA ASN A 216 -31.58 -0.04 10.94
C ASN A 216 -30.14 -0.25 10.43
N VAL A 217 -29.18 0.15 11.28
CA VAL A 217 -27.77 -0.20 11.08
C VAL A 217 -27.63 -1.72 11.05
N PRO A 218 -26.88 -2.28 10.09
CA PRO A 218 -26.72 -3.72 9.94
C PRO A 218 -26.19 -4.40 11.22
N PRO A 219 -26.71 -5.59 11.56
CA PRO A 219 -26.32 -6.31 12.78
C PRO A 219 -24.82 -6.61 12.85
N GLU A 220 -24.17 -6.80 11.70
CA GLU A 220 -22.73 -7.06 11.63
C GLU A 220 -21.93 -5.85 12.14
N LEU A 221 -22.28 -4.64 11.71
CA LEU A 221 -21.64 -3.42 12.19
C LEU A 221 -21.91 -3.19 13.67
N MET A 222 -23.16 -3.40 14.10
CA MET A 222 -23.53 -3.27 15.53
C MET A 222 -22.77 -4.27 16.41
N SER A 223 -22.64 -5.51 15.97
CA SER A 223 -21.86 -6.55 16.67
C SER A 223 -20.39 -6.20 16.75
N TYR A 224 -19.83 -5.64 15.68
CA TYR A 224 -18.45 -5.18 15.64
C TYR A 224 -18.21 -4.05 16.64
N LEU A 225 -19.06 -3.01 16.66
CA LEU A 225 -18.96 -1.89 17.61
C LEU A 225 -18.95 -2.38 19.06
N GLN A 226 -19.86 -3.30 19.40
CA GLN A 226 -19.97 -3.82 20.76
C GLN A 226 -18.77 -4.68 21.17
N LYS A 227 -18.31 -5.58 20.29
CA LYS A 227 -17.19 -6.48 20.57
C LYS A 227 -15.85 -5.74 20.66
N ASN A 228 -15.70 -4.69 19.87
CA ASN A 228 -14.43 -3.97 19.74
C ASN A 228 -14.45 -2.59 20.42
N LYS A 229 -15.40 -2.35 21.33
CA LYS A 229 -15.61 -1.05 21.99
C LYS A 229 -14.33 -0.37 22.48
N ASP A 230 -13.39 -1.15 23.01
CA ASP A 230 -12.17 -0.62 23.60
C ASP A 230 -11.09 -0.29 22.56
N ILE A 231 -11.10 -0.95 21.42
CA ILE A 231 -10.10 -0.83 20.35
C ILE A 231 -10.61 -0.12 19.08
N LEU A 232 -11.89 0.31 19.06
CA LEU A 232 -12.41 1.12 17.95
C LEU A 232 -11.56 2.36 17.73
N LEU A 233 -11.39 2.75 16.49
CA LEU A 233 -10.74 4.00 16.14
C LEU A 233 -11.50 5.20 16.74
N PRO A 234 -10.78 6.23 17.19
CA PRO A 234 -11.35 7.34 17.95
C PRO A 234 -12.53 8.01 17.27
N GLU A 235 -12.47 8.18 15.97
CA GLU A 235 -13.45 8.93 15.18
C GLU A 235 -14.83 8.23 15.18
N LEU A 236 -14.86 6.94 14.89
CA LEU A 236 -16.08 6.13 14.89
C LEU A 236 -16.58 5.92 16.33
N LYS A 237 -15.67 5.62 17.27
CA LYS A 237 -15.98 5.43 18.70
C LYS A 237 -16.65 6.66 19.28
N GLN A 238 -16.11 7.84 19.03
CA GLN A 238 -16.64 9.09 19.55
C GLN A 238 -18.05 9.36 19.05
N LYS A 239 -18.31 9.18 17.75
CA LYS A 239 -19.65 9.34 17.19
C LYS A 239 -20.67 8.41 17.82
N TRP A 240 -20.33 7.13 17.96
CA TRP A 240 -21.20 6.14 18.56
C TRP A 240 -21.50 6.44 20.04
N ILE A 241 -20.47 6.80 20.83
CA ILE A 241 -20.62 7.13 22.27
C ILE A 241 -21.43 8.41 22.47
N GLN A 242 -21.16 9.47 21.69
CA GLN A 242 -21.91 10.74 21.78
C GLN A 242 -23.40 10.56 21.48
N SER A 243 -23.75 9.57 20.67
CA SER A 243 -25.15 9.21 20.37
C SER A 243 -25.76 8.21 21.36
N GLY A 244 -25.09 7.96 22.50
CA GLY A 244 -25.57 7.12 23.59
C GLY A 244 -25.18 5.65 23.49
N ALA A 245 -24.18 5.30 22.67
CA ALA A 245 -23.66 3.94 22.49
C ALA A 245 -24.77 2.88 22.30
N LYS A 246 -25.77 3.22 21.48
CA LYS A 246 -26.94 2.36 21.25
C LYS A 246 -26.51 1.04 20.60
N VAL A 247 -27.19 -0.02 20.96
CA VAL A 247 -26.92 -1.40 20.50
C VAL A 247 -27.72 -1.79 19.25
N ASN A 248 -28.69 -0.97 18.86
CA ASN A 248 -29.48 -1.08 17.65
C ASN A 248 -30.16 0.26 17.34
N GLY A 249 -30.69 0.40 16.13
CA GLY A 249 -31.43 1.59 15.71
C GLY A 249 -31.10 2.01 14.28
N THR A 250 -31.72 3.09 13.83
CA THR A 250 -31.42 3.70 12.54
C THR A 250 -30.05 4.37 12.56
N TRP A 251 -29.50 4.71 11.39
CA TRP A 251 -28.18 5.34 11.27
C TRP A 251 -28.08 6.63 12.09
N THR A 252 -29.07 7.51 11.99
CA THR A 252 -29.12 8.74 12.78
C THR A 252 -29.31 8.49 14.27
N SER A 253 -30.05 7.44 14.63
CA SER A 253 -30.21 7.05 16.03
C SER A 253 -28.92 6.56 16.67
N VAL A 254 -28.09 5.81 15.91
CA VAL A 254 -26.84 5.17 16.39
C VAL A 254 -25.65 6.13 16.33
N PHE A 255 -25.55 6.96 15.29
CA PHE A 255 -24.37 7.81 15.05
C PHE A 255 -24.66 9.32 15.14
N GLY A 256 -25.90 9.72 15.42
CA GLY A 256 -26.32 11.14 15.39
C GLY A 256 -26.65 11.62 13.99
N GLU A 257 -27.06 12.88 13.87
CA GLU A 257 -27.34 13.52 12.59
C GLU A 257 -26.07 14.13 11.96
N GLY A 258 -26.12 14.43 10.64
CA GLY A 258 -25.14 15.19 9.89
C GLY A 258 -24.21 14.37 9.00
N ASP A 259 -23.40 15.11 8.22
CA ASP A 259 -22.57 14.59 7.12
C ASP A 259 -21.70 13.38 7.49
N GLY A 260 -21.17 13.34 8.73
CA GLY A 260 -20.36 12.19 9.14
C GLY A 260 -21.16 10.89 9.34
N THR A 261 -22.47 10.97 9.67
CA THR A 261 -23.34 9.79 9.72
C THR A 261 -23.73 9.37 8.32
N ASP A 262 -23.97 10.33 7.44
CA ASP A 262 -24.20 10.09 6.02
C ASP A 262 -23.00 9.41 5.39
N GLU A 263 -21.78 9.84 5.71
CA GLU A 263 -20.54 9.25 5.24
C GLU A 263 -20.34 7.80 5.76
N ILE A 264 -20.60 7.54 7.03
CA ILE A 264 -20.53 6.17 7.59
C ILE A 264 -21.51 5.23 6.88
N PHE A 265 -22.74 5.70 6.63
CA PHE A 265 -23.74 4.94 5.86
C PHE A 265 -23.26 4.62 4.46
N GLN A 266 -22.77 5.62 3.73
CA GLN A 266 -22.30 5.44 2.36
C GLN A 266 -21.07 4.52 2.31
N ALA A 267 -20.15 4.67 3.27
CA ALA A 267 -18.95 3.82 3.39
C ALA A 267 -19.30 2.34 3.60
N TRP A 268 -20.29 2.06 4.43
CA TRP A 268 -20.79 0.69 4.60
C TRP A 268 -21.20 0.07 3.27
N HIS A 269 -21.98 0.81 2.48
CA HIS A 269 -22.49 0.28 1.21
C HIS A 269 -21.41 0.18 0.13
N TYR A 270 -20.50 1.14 0.05
CA TYR A 270 -19.33 1.06 -0.85
C TYR A 270 -18.43 -0.12 -0.48
N ALA A 271 -18.15 -0.30 0.82
CA ALA A 271 -17.33 -1.42 1.29
C ALA A 271 -17.99 -2.78 1.01
N LYS A 272 -19.31 -2.90 1.21
CA LYS A 272 -20.06 -4.13 0.85
C LYS A 272 -20.00 -4.41 -0.64
N TYR A 273 -20.13 -3.40 -1.49
CA TYR A 273 -20.00 -3.54 -2.93
C TYR A 273 -18.61 -4.05 -3.32
N ALA A 274 -17.56 -3.36 -2.88
CA ALA A 274 -16.17 -3.75 -3.15
C ALA A 274 -15.85 -5.16 -2.63
N ASN A 275 -16.42 -5.52 -1.46
CA ASN A 275 -16.32 -6.88 -0.92
C ASN A 275 -16.93 -7.94 -1.84
N GLU A 276 -18.12 -7.68 -2.39
CA GLU A 276 -18.79 -8.62 -3.31
C GLU A 276 -17.96 -8.84 -4.59
N VAL A 277 -17.41 -7.76 -5.16
CA VAL A 277 -16.52 -7.82 -6.33
C VAL A 277 -15.23 -8.60 -5.99
N ALA A 278 -14.55 -8.23 -4.89
CA ALA A 278 -13.34 -8.89 -4.43
C ALA A 278 -13.56 -10.38 -4.14
N ALA A 279 -14.63 -10.71 -3.40
CA ALA A 279 -14.98 -12.10 -3.07
C ALA A 279 -15.24 -12.96 -4.31
N ALA A 280 -15.92 -12.39 -5.30
CA ALA A 280 -16.18 -13.09 -6.57
C ALA A 280 -14.87 -13.36 -7.33
N GLY A 281 -13.98 -12.38 -7.41
CA GLY A 281 -12.66 -12.55 -8.03
C GLY A 281 -11.76 -13.54 -7.29
N LYS A 282 -11.71 -13.49 -5.94
CA LYS A 282 -10.92 -14.41 -5.13
C LYS A 282 -11.36 -15.87 -5.24
N LYS A 283 -12.66 -16.12 -5.52
CA LYS A 283 -13.14 -17.49 -5.81
C LYS A 283 -12.51 -18.07 -7.08
N GLU A 284 -12.21 -17.24 -8.07
CA GLU A 284 -11.51 -17.67 -9.28
C GLU A 284 -10.00 -17.77 -9.07
N TYR A 285 -9.39 -16.71 -8.53
CA TYR A 285 -7.95 -16.68 -8.27
C TYR A 285 -7.64 -15.84 -7.03
N ASN A 286 -7.23 -16.49 -5.95
CA ASN A 286 -7.05 -15.87 -4.65
C ASN A 286 -5.73 -15.08 -4.58
N LEU A 287 -5.66 -13.93 -5.26
CA LEU A 287 -4.60 -12.94 -5.12
C LEU A 287 -4.91 -11.99 -3.96
N PRO A 288 -3.90 -11.37 -3.33
CA PRO A 288 -4.10 -10.22 -2.46
C PRO A 288 -4.85 -9.10 -3.19
N MET A 289 -5.81 -8.48 -2.51
CA MET A 289 -6.64 -7.40 -3.06
C MET A 289 -6.72 -6.22 -2.11
N PHE A 290 -6.70 -5.01 -2.66
CA PHE A 290 -6.83 -3.78 -1.91
C PHE A 290 -7.78 -2.78 -2.59
N VAL A 291 -8.13 -1.75 -1.85
CA VAL A 291 -8.80 -0.54 -2.34
C VAL A 291 -8.00 0.67 -1.95
N ASN A 292 -8.04 1.73 -2.74
CA ASN A 292 -7.33 2.98 -2.51
C ASN A 292 -8.28 4.16 -2.29
N ALA A 293 -7.77 5.24 -1.70
CA ALA A 293 -8.55 6.41 -1.36
C ALA A 293 -7.86 7.71 -1.75
N ALA A 294 -8.61 8.60 -2.39
CA ALA A 294 -8.27 10.01 -2.50
C ALA A 294 -8.37 10.67 -1.13
N LEU A 295 -7.26 11.17 -0.60
CA LEU A 295 -7.20 11.76 0.73
C LEU A 295 -7.88 13.13 0.79
N PRO A 296 -8.68 13.43 1.82
CA PRO A 296 -9.32 14.72 1.98
C PRO A 296 -8.30 15.84 2.22
N ARG A 297 -8.56 17.01 1.67
CA ARG A 297 -7.81 18.21 2.00
C ARG A 297 -8.27 18.76 3.36
N GLN A 298 -7.35 19.38 4.09
CA GLN A 298 -7.65 19.95 5.40
C GLN A 298 -8.85 20.92 5.34
N GLY A 299 -9.76 20.83 6.32
CA GLY A 299 -10.93 21.68 6.44
C GLY A 299 -12.10 21.33 5.52
N LYS A 300 -12.00 20.30 4.70
CA LYS A 300 -13.08 19.80 3.87
C LYS A 300 -14.02 18.89 4.65
N ARG A 301 -15.33 19.00 4.36
CA ARG A 301 -16.38 18.15 4.93
C ARG A 301 -16.78 17.06 3.94
N PRO A 302 -17.39 15.95 4.43
CA PRO A 302 -17.96 14.93 3.56
C PRO A 302 -18.86 15.54 2.46
N GLY A 303 -18.66 15.10 1.21
CA GLY A 303 -19.26 15.68 0.01
C GLY A 303 -18.37 16.70 -0.73
N GLU A 304 -17.42 17.33 -0.04
CA GLU A 304 -16.43 18.25 -0.64
C GLU A 304 -15.12 17.55 -1.06
N TYR A 305 -15.01 16.28 -0.77
CA TYR A 305 -13.95 15.35 -1.19
C TYR A 305 -14.60 14.01 -1.57
N PRO A 306 -13.91 13.06 -2.21
CA PRO A 306 -14.40 11.70 -2.43
C PRO A 306 -14.72 11.00 -1.09
N SER A 307 -15.94 11.21 -0.61
CA SER A 307 -16.38 10.78 0.73
C SER A 307 -16.74 9.31 0.77
N ALA A 308 -16.67 8.73 1.94
CA ALA A 308 -17.05 7.32 2.16
C ALA A 308 -16.14 6.27 1.48
N GLY A 309 -15.04 6.69 0.84
CA GLY A 309 -13.97 5.80 0.41
C GLY A 309 -13.25 5.13 1.59
N PRO A 310 -12.22 4.31 1.35
CA PRO A 310 -11.48 3.61 2.41
C PRO A 310 -10.58 4.57 3.21
N LEU A 311 -11.19 5.58 3.83
CA LEU A 311 -10.55 6.66 4.58
C LEU A 311 -10.26 6.25 6.04
N PRO A 312 -9.21 6.80 6.66
CA PRO A 312 -8.78 6.37 7.99
C PRO A 312 -9.82 6.53 9.09
N HIS A 313 -10.62 7.60 9.04
CA HIS A 313 -11.63 7.89 10.08
C HIS A 313 -12.87 6.97 10.03
N ILE A 314 -13.02 6.21 8.95
CA ILE A 314 -14.07 5.20 8.77
C ILE A 314 -13.49 3.82 8.43
N MET A 315 -12.21 3.61 8.72
CA MET A 315 -11.49 2.36 8.46
C MET A 315 -12.17 1.15 9.12
N ASP A 316 -12.65 1.29 10.36
CA ASP A 316 -13.40 0.22 11.04
C ASP A 316 -14.60 -0.26 10.22
N VAL A 317 -15.33 0.67 9.59
CA VAL A 317 -16.50 0.36 8.77
C VAL A 317 -16.10 -0.44 7.54
N TRP A 318 -15.02 -0.02 6.85
CA TRP A 318 -14.49 -0.72 5.70
C TRP A 318 -13.99 -2.12 6.04
N GLN A 319 -13.24 -2.26 7.14
CA GLN A 319 -12.69 -3.56 7.55
C GLN A 319 -13.78 -4.58 7.91
N VAL A 320 -14.86 -4.14 8.56
CA VAL A 320 -15.95 -5.07 8.90
C VAL A 320 -16.86 -5.38 7.71
N ALA A 321 -17.08 -4.41 6.82
CA ALA A 321 -17.96 -4.58 5.68
C ALA A 321 -17.29 -5.30 4.50
N ALA A 322 -15.96 -5.24 4.40
CA ALA A 322 -15.19 -5.79 3.27
C ALA A 322 -14.07 -6.77 3.70
N PRO A 323 -14.40 -7.89 4.36
CA PRO A 323 -13.40 -8.86 4.83
C PRO A 323 -12.65 -9.59 3.72
N SER A 324 -13.06 -9.47 2.47
CA SER A 324 -12.34 -10.03 1.31
C SER A 324 -11.21 -9.15 0.81
N LEU A 325 -11.10 -7.92 1.30
CA LEU A 325 -9.98 -7.03 1.02
C LEU A 325 -8.88 -7.27 2.06
N ASP A 326 -7.63 -7.29 1.60
CA ASP A 326 -6.47 -7.56 2.46
C ASP A 326 -5.92 -6.29 3.09
N MET A 327 -6.15 -5.11 2.46
CA MET A 327 -5.70 -3.82 2.97
C MET A 327 -6.47 -2.64 2.35
N LEU A 328 -6.38 -1.50 3.04
CA LEU A 328 -6.84 -0.19 2.60
C LEU A 328 -5.61 0.68 2.37
N SER A 329 -5.54 1.35 1.23
CA SER A 329 -4.34 2.06 0.78
C SER A 329 -4.59 3.55 0.54
N PRO A 330 -3.62 4.43 0.85
CA PRO A 330 -3.72 5.86 0.59
C PRO A 330 -3.10 6.26 -0.75
N ASP A 331 -3.68 7.27 -1.41
CA ASP A 331 -3.08 7.96 -2.55
C ASP A 331 -2.54 9.31 -2.11
N PHE A 332 -1.21 9.47 -2.19
CA PHE A 332 -0.51 10.59 -1.58
C PHE A 332 -0.31 11.77 -2.54
N TYR A 333 -1.24 12.71 -2.53
CA TYR A 333 -1.10 14.06 -3.09
C TYR A 333 -0.99 15.13 -2.01
N ASN A 334 -1.15 14.74 -0.74
CA ASN A 334 -1.03 15.59 0.43
C ASN A 334 0.43 15.65 0.90
N PRO A 335 0.96 16.81 1.30
CA PRO A 335 2.36 16.95 1.74
C PRO A 335 2.68 16.25 3.07
N ASP A 336 1.70 15.96 3.91
CA ASP A 336 1.93 15.35 5.22
C ASP A 336 1.93 13.81 5.16
N THR A 337 2.98 13.27 4.57
CA THR A 337 3.16 11.82 4.41
C THR A 337 3.19 11.08 5.75
N LYS A 338 3.86 11.63 6.77
CA LYS A 338 3.99 11.02 8.11
C LYS A 338 2.61 10.83 8.75
N TYR A 339 1.84 11.92 8.83
CA TYR A 339 0.50 11.91 9.42
C TYR A 339 -0.42 10.86 8.79
N TRP A 340 -0.47 10.80 7.46
CA TRP A 340 -1.36 9.87 6.77
C TRP A 340 -0.88 8.42 6.89
N CYS A 341 0.43 8.14 6.85
CA CYS A 341 0.93 6.80 7.08
C CYS A 341 0.60 6.30 8.50
N ASP A 342 0.72 7.15 9.52
CA ASP A 342 0.32 6.83 10.89
C ASP A 342 -1.15 6.42 10.97
N LEU A 343 -2.02 7.12 10.24
CA LEU A 343 -3.43 6.79 10.22
C LEU A 343 -3.73 5.49 9.48
N TYR A 344 -3.02 5.19 8.37
CA TYR A 344 -3.28 3.98 7.59
C TYR A 344 -2.64 2.71 8.15
N THR A 345 -1.77 2.81 9.14
CA THR A 345 -1.20 1.64 9.85
C THR A 345 -1.99 1.24 11.09
N ARG A 346 -3.06 1.98 11.42
CA ARG A 346 -3.96 1.66 12.53
C ARG A 346 -4.75 0.36 12.27
N ASN A 347 -5.33 -0.21 13.32
CA ASN A 347 -6.19 -1.40 13.28
C ASN A 347 -5.56 -2.60 12.54
N GLY A 348 -4.23 -2.70 12.59
CA GLY A 348 -3.51 -3.79 11.95
C GLY A 348 -3.57 -3.77 10.42
N ASN A 349 -3.93 -2.65 9.80
CA ASN A 349 -3.86 -2.49 8.35
C ASN A 349 -2.41 -2.52 7.88
N ALA A 350 -2.10 -3.34 6.87
CA ALA A 350 -0.78 -3.33 6.24
C ALA A 350 -0.67 -2.12 5.31
N LEU A 351 0.43 -1.38 5.39
CA LEU A 351 0.62 -0.25 4.49
C LEU A 351 1.14 -0.72 3.13
N PHE A 352 0.45 -0.30 2.09
CA PHE A 352 0.90 -0.28 0.71
C PHE A 352 0.58 1.10 0.13
N VAL A 353 1.54 1.75 -0.51
CA VAL A 353 1.34 3.05 -1.15
C VAL A 353 1.30 2.85 -2.65
N PRO A 354 0.10 2.65 -3.24
CA PRO A 354 -0.05 2.38 -4.65
C PRO A 354 0.18 3.64 -5.49
N GLU A 355 -0.13 4.81 -4.93
CA GLU A 355 -0.11 6.07 -5.66
C GLU A 355 0.52 7.19 -4.80
N MET A 356 1.61 7.77 -5.31
CA MET A 356 2.30 8.92 -4.73
C MET A 356 2.52 9.97 -5.81
N LYS A 357 2.29 11.24 -5.49
CA LYS A 357 2.63 12.35 -6.41
C LYS A 357 4.08 12.24 -6.86
N LEU A 358 4.30 12.21 -8.18
CA LEU A 358 5.62 12.11 -8.77
C LEU A 358 6.41 13.41 -8.57
N GLU A 359 7.42 13.37 -7.73
CA GLU A 359 8.32 14.50 -7.42
C GLU A 359 9.67 13.97 -6.89
N GLU A 360 10.71 14.79 -6.86
CA GLU A 360 12.05 14.40 -6.42
C GLU A 360 12.07 13.81 -4.99
N SER A 361 11.23 14.33 -4.10
CA SER A 361 11.10 13.83 -2.72
C SER A 361 10.62 12.38 -2.60
N CYS A 362 10.01 11.81 -3.67
CA CYS A 362 9.63 10.39 -3.69
C CYS A 362 10.80 9.47 -3.39
N ALA A 363 11.99 9.82 -3.85
CA ALA A 363 13.21 9.06 -3.62
C ALA A 363 13.55 8.90 -2.13
N ALA A 364 13.44 10.00 -1.36
CA ALA A 364 13.65 9.99 0.08
C ALA A 364 12.48 9.34 0.85
N LYS A 365 11.24 9.63 0.43
CA LYS A 365 10.03 9.07 1.04
C LYS A 365 9.99 7.54 0.95
N ALA A 366 10.54 6.94 -0.11
CA ALA A 366 10.61 5.49 -0.25
C ALA A 366 11.36 4.82 0.91
N PHE A 367 12.49 5.38 1.36
CA PHE A 367 13.23 4.87 2.52
C PHE A 367 12.42 4.93 3.81
N TYR A 368 11.71 6.04 4.01
CA TYR A 368 10.87 6.22 5.19
C TYR A 368 9.68 5.26 5.20
N ILE A 369 8.94 5.19 4.11
CA ILE A 369 7.75 4.35 4.00
C ILE A 369 8.11 2.86 4.13
N VAL A 370 9.14 2.41 3.43
CA VAL A 370 9.60 1.02 3.50
C VAL A 370 10.29 0.73 4.83
N GLY A 371 11.12 1.64 5.33
CA GLY A 371 11.92 1.43 6.53
C GLY A 371 11.14 1.60 7.82
N HIS A 372 10.35 2.66 7.97
CA HIS A 372 9.62 2.96 9.20
C HIS A 372 8.31 2.16 9.29
N TYR A 373 7.45 2.27 8.29
CA TYR A 373 6.14 1.62 8.32
C TYR A 373 6.17 0.16 7.87
N LYS A 374 7.30 -0.36 7.42
CA LYS A 374 7.42 -1.74 6.93
C LYS A 374 6.43 -2.01 5.80
N ALA A 375 6.21 -1.00 4.94
CA ALA A 375 5.24 -1.08 3.87
C ALA A 375 5.54 -2.22 2.90
N LEU A 376 4.50 -2.83 2.35
CA LEU A 376 4.59 -3.88 1.32
C LEU A 376 5.17 -3.34 0.01
N GLY A 377 5.09 -2.03 -0.20
CA GLY A 377 5.64 -1.37 -1.37
C GLY A 377 5.28 0.11 -1.47
N PHE A 378 5.87 0.72 -2.50
CA PHE A 378 5.79 2.14 -2.78
C PHE A 378 5.79 2.37 -4.29
N SER A 379 4.90 3.25 -4.79
CA SER A 379 4.71 3.48 -6.22
C SER A 379 4.35 4.93 -6.52
N PRO A 380 5.21 5.72 -7.18
CA PRO A 380 4.82 7.02 -7.72
C PRO A 380 3.86 6.87 -8.92
N PHE A 381 2.90 7.81 -9.03
CA PHE A 381 1.90 7.85 -10.10
C PHE A 381 2.44 8.50 -11.38
N SER A 382 1.93 8.04 -12.52
CA SER A 382 2.32 8.51 -13.86
C SER A 382 3.83 8.38 -14.08
N ILE A 383 4.37 7.27 -13.64
CA ILE A 383 5.81 6.99 -13.51
C ILE A 383 6.55 7.03 -14.85
N GLU A 384 5.88 6.75 -15.96
CA GLU A 384 6.42 6.83 -17.30
C GLU A 384 6.81 8.26 -17.71
N ASN A 385 6.32 9.26 -16.99
CA ASN A 385 6.66 10.68 -17.20
C ASN A 385 7.81 11.17 -16.31
N ALA A 386 8.40 10.29 -15.49
CA ALA A 386 9.57 10.66 -14.70
C ALA A 386 10.73 11.05 -15.62
N ASP A 387 11.31 12.21 -15.40
CA ASP A 387 12.45 12.71 -16.17
C ASP A 387 13.45 13.44 -15.28
N GLY A 388 14.56 13.90 -15.86
CA GLY A 388 15.56 14.74 -15.21
C GLY A 388 15.95 14.26 -13.81
N LYS A 389 15.90 15.17 -12.84
CA LYS A 389 16.27 14.90 -11.43
C LYS A 389 15.34 13.91 -10.75
N VAL A 390 14.05 13.93 -11.08
CA VAL A 390 13.07 12.99 -10.51
C VAL A 390 13.43 11.56 -10.87
N LYS A 391 13.66 11.31 -12.16
CA LYS A 391 14.11 10.02 -12.67
C LYS A 391 15.41 9.56 -12.01
N GLU A 392 16.41 10.45 -12.00
CA GLU A 392 17.74 10.14 -11.46
C GLU A 392 17.66 9.78 -9.96
N ALA A 393 17.01 10.61 -9.15
CA ALA A 393 16.88 10.39 -7.72
C ALA A 393 16.11 9.10 -7.40
N LEU A 394 14.97 8.88 -8.07
CA LEU A 394 14.15 7.69 -7.85
C LEU A 394 14.87 6.41 -8.29
N SER A 395 15.57 6.45 -9.43
CA SER A 395 16.34 5.31 -9.93
C SER A 395 17.45 4.89 -8.95
N LYS A 396 18.18 5.87 -8.39
CA LYS A 396 19.21 5.63 -7.37
C LYS A 396 18.61 5.12 -6.05
N SER A 397 17.50 5.71 -5.62
CA SER A 397 16.76 5.26 -4.43
C SER A 397 16.35 3.79 -4.56
N TYR A 398 15.72 3.43 -5.66
CA TYR A 398 15.27 2.06 -5.90
C TYR A 398 16.43 1.07 -6.04
N ASP A 399 17.56 1.49 -6.63
CA ASP A 399 18.77 0.67 -6.66
C ASP A 399 19.25 0.33 -5.24
N ILE A 400 19.39 1.34 -4.37
CA ILE A 400 19.84 1.16 -2.98
C ILE A 400 18.85 0.29 -2.19
N ILE A 401 17.55 0.59 -2.26
CA ILE A 401 16.53 -0.19 -1.53
C ILE A 401 16.50 -1.63 -2.05
N ASN A 402 16.61 -1.85 -3.35
CA ASN A 402 16.65 -3.19 -3.93
C ASN A 402 17.87 -3.99 -3.42
N ARG A 403 19.04 -3.37 -3.32
CA ARG A 403 20.26 -4.01 -2.79
C ARG A 403 20.10 -4.44 -1.33
N VAL A 404 19.50 -3.61 -0.46
CA VAL A 404 19.28 -3.96 0.95
C VAL A 404 18.03 -4.81 1.18
N SER A 405 17.14 -4.93 0.20
CA SER A 405 15.85 -5.63 0.34
C SER A 405 16.01 -7.09 0.77
N GLY A 406 17.02 -7.78 0.26
CA GLY A 406 17.32 -9.17 0.67
C GLY A 406 17.60 -9.29 2.18
N ILE A 407 18.30 -8.32 2.77
CA ILE A 407 18.56 -8.27 4.21
C ILE A 407 17.27 -7.98 4.96
N LEU A 408 16.50 -6.97 4.54
CA LEU A 408 15.23 -6.60 5.17
C LEU A 408 14.24 -7.77 5.19
N LEU A 409 14.08 -8.41 4.05
CA LEU A 409 13.11 -9.48 3.87
C LEU A 409 13.52 -10.79 4.53
N SER A 410 14.83 -11.03 4.70
CA SER A 410 15.37 -12.24 5.36
C SER A 410 15.11 -12.26 6.87
N ARG A 411 14.79 -11.11 7.48
CA ARG A 411 14.65 -10.92 8.93
C ARG A 411 15.89 -11.32 9.75
N LYS A 412 17.07 -11.32 9.13
CA LYS A 412 18.37 -11.57 9.78
C LYS A 412 18.97 -10.26 10.26
N TRP A 413 18.23 -9.53 11.06
CA TRP A 413 18.62 -8.25 11.68
C TRP A 413 18.06 -8.20 13.11
N LEU A 414 18.64 -7.38 13.97
CA LEU A 414 18.11 -7.13 15.32
C LEU A 414 16.97 -6.11 15.29
N SER A 415 17.14 -5.06 14.51
CA SER A 415 16.13 -4.03 14.26
C SER A 415 16.46 -3.26 12.99
N TYR A 416 15.47 -2.57 12.41
CA TYR A 416 15.70 -1.57 11.37
C TYR A 416 14.63 -0.49 11.43
N ASP A 417 14.99 0.69 10.93
CA ASP A 417 14.06 1.80 10.81
C ASP A 417 14.44 2.68 9.60
N GLY A 418 13.49 3.50 9.14
CA GLY A 418 13.68 4.48 8.10
C GLY A 418 13.35 5.89 8.59
N LEU A 419 14.08 6.88 8.11
CA LEU A 419 13.81 8.27 8.44
C LEU A 419 13.73 9.11 7.18
N LEU A 420 12.78 10.05 7.19
CA LEU A 420 12.69 11.16 6.25
C LEU A 420 13.14 12.40 6.99
N VAL A 421 14.16 13.08 6.48
CA VAL A 421 14.81 14.20 7.14
C VAL A 421 14.72 15.43 6.25
N ASP A 422 13.90 16.37 6.65
CA ASP A 422 13.74 17.68 6.03
C ASP A 422 14.31 18.79 6.93
N LYS A 423 14.59 19.96 6.38
CA LYS A 423 15.09 21.11 7.12
C LYS A 423 14.26 21.44 8.36
N LYS A 424 12.93 21.33 8.25
CA LYS A 424 11.98 21.64 9.33
C LYS A 424 11.98 20.63 10.49
N ASP A 425 12.43 19.39 10.25
CA ASP A 425 12.35 18.32 11.24
C ASP A 425 13.46 18.42 12.32
N GLY A 426 14.55 19.14 12.01
CA GLY A 426 15.73 19.20 12.89
C GLY A 426 16.41 17.83 13.03
N ALA A 427 17.09 17.62 14.16
CA ALA A 427 17.69 16.33 14.49
C ALA A 427 16.64 15.37 15.05
N GLN A 428 16.56 14.17 14.49
CA GLN A 428 15.68 13.10 14.96
C GLN A 428 16.47 12.11 15.82
N GLN A 429 15.83 11.52 16.83
CA GLN A 429 16.43 10.50 17.69
C GLN A 429 15.80 9.14 17.38
N LEU A 430 16.67 8.12 17.28
CA LEU A 430 16.28 6.74 17.04
C LEU A 430 17.00 5.82 18.00
N GLN A 431 16.26 5.04 18.78
CA GLN A 431 16.86 4.03 19.66
C GLN A 431 16.99 2.70 18.93
N MET A 432 18.21 2.16 18.88
CA MET A 432 18.48 0.83 18.34
C MET A 432 19.38 0.05 19.32
N GLY A 433 18.85 -1.00 19.92
CA GLY A 433 19.52 -1.77 20.94
C GLY A 433 20.00 -0.90 22.12
N ASN A 434 21.28 -0.91 22.37
CA ASN A 434 21.94 -0.14 23.44
C ASN A 434 22.33 1.29 23.03
N TYR A 435 22.04 1.69 21.80
CA TYR A 435 22.46 2.98 21.25
C TYR A 435 21.27 3.89 20.99
N MET A 436 21.51 5.19 21.24
CA MET A 436 20.70 6.30 20.78
C MET A 436 21.39 6.93 19.58
N LEU A 437 20.74 6.90 18.45
CA LEU A 437 21.22 7.51 17.23
C LEU A 437 20.60 8.89 17.08
N LYS A 438 21.41 9.90 16.78
CA LYS A 438 20.94 11.23 16.41
C LYS A 438 21.17 11.40 14.91
N VAL A 439 20.08 11.54 14.16
CA VAL A 439 20.08 11.64 12.71
C VAL A 439 19.66 13.06 12.30
N SER A 440 20.48 13.71 11.49
CA SER A 440 20.24 15.07 11.00
C SER A 440 20.46 15.13 9.50
N HIS A 441 19.87 16.12 8.86
CA HIS A 441 20.19 16.42 7.45
C HIS A 441 21.66 16.85 7.34
N GLU A 442 22.34 16.37 6.28
CA GLU A 442 23.77 16.64 6.08
C GLU A 442 24.08 18.15 6.02
N TYR A 443 23.19 18.96 5.50
CA TYR A 443 23.35 20.42 5.45
C TYR A 443 23.41 21.11 6.82
N THR A 444 23.03 20.45 7.91
CA THR A 444 23.22 20.97 9.28
C THR A 444 24.69 21.16 9.65
N MET A 445 25.61 20.48 8.94
CA MET A 445 27.05 20.68 9.09
C MET A 445 27.53 22.04 8.57
N GLY A 446 26.76 22.67 7.69
CA GLY A 446 27.12 23.97 7.12
C GLY A 446 28.24 23.94 6.07
N TRP A 447 28.73 22.78 5.68
CA TRP A 447 29.88 22.65 4.78
C TRP A 447 29.51 22.75 3.30
N SER A 448 28.34 22.24 2.95
CA SER A 448 27.83 22.26 1.58
C SER A 448 27.25 23.63 1.21
N ALA A 449 27.44 24.07 -0.04
CA ALA A 449 26.93 25.36 -0.51
C ALA A 449 25.41 25.48 -0.31
N GLY A 450 24.65 24.42 -0.59
CA GLY A 450 23.21 24.36 -0.39
C GLY A 450 22.74 24.45 1.06
N ALA A 451 23.63 24.35 2.06
CA ALA A 451 23.28 24.49 3.48
C ALA A 451 22.69 25.87 3.83
N LYS A 452 22.99 26.89 3.02
CA LYS A 452 22.47 28.26 3.17
C LYS A 452 21.09 28.47 2.52
N ASP A 453 20.62 27.53 1.70
CA ASP A 453 19.39 27.65 0.98
C ASP A 453 18.19 27.59 1.93
N SER A 454 17.11 28.28 1.59
CA SER A 454 15.88 28.30 2.37
C SER A 454 15.18 26.91 2.37
N ILE A 455 15.29 26.19 1.26
CA ILE A 455 14.72 24.86 1.05
C ILE A 455 15.88 23.88 0.82
N TRP A 456 15.88 22.78 1.57
CA TRP A 456 16.80 21.67 1.37
C TRP A 456 16.14 20.53 0.62
N PRO A 457 16.86 19.78 -0.22
CA PRO A 457 16.35 18.51 -0.75
C PRO A 457 15.96 17.57 0.39
N SER A 458 14.86 16.84 0.25
CA SER A 458 14.50 15.81 1.23
C SER A 458 15.55 14.72 1.25
N SER A 459 15.97 14.31 2.44
CA SER A 459 16.91 13.21 2.66
C SER A 459 16.19 12.01 3.24
N GLY A 460 16.57 10.82 2.77
CA GLY A 460 16.00 9.56 3.23
C GLY A 460 17.09 8.57 3.60
N VAL A 461 16.92 7.89 4.72
CA VAL A 461 17.88 6.89 5.19
C VAL A 461 17.16 5.70 5.81
N MET A 462 17.69 4.51 5.59
CA MET A 462 17.34 3.29 6.28
C MET A 462 18.55 2.84 7.10
N ILE A 463 18.32 2.52 8.38
CA ILE A 463 19.35 2.05 9.29
C ILE A 463 18.96 0.65 9.73
N ILE A 464 19.86 -0.32 9.54
CA ILE A 464 19.63 -1.74 9.85
C ILE A 464 20.68 -2.16 10.84
N GLN A 465 20.29 -2.55 12.04
CA GLN A 465 21.18 -3.12 13.05
C GLN A 465 21.34 -4.61 12.78
N GLN A 466 22.53 -5.02 12.30
CA GLN A 466 22.84 -6.41 11.95
C GLN A 466 23.28 -7.21 13.20
N SER A 467 24.06 -6.59 14.08
CA SER A 467 24.50 -7.16 15.36
C SER A 467 24.47 -6.10 16.45
N GLU A 468 24.90 -6.43 17.65
CA GLU A 468 24.92 -5.47 18.77
C GLU A 468 25.63 -4.16 18.41
N LYS A 469 26.73 -4.24 17.66
CA LYS A 469 27.61 -3.11 17.34
C LYS A 469 27.80 -2.84 15.85
N GLU A 470 27.07 -3.53 14.98
CA GLU A 470 27.19 -3.37 13.53
C GLU A 470 25.87 -2.89 12.91
N PHE A 471 26.00 -1.88 12.06
CA PHE A 471 24.88 -1.23 11.39
C PHE A 471 25.14 -1.10 9.90
N LEU A 472 24.08 -1.20 9.10
CA LEU A 472 24.08 -0.71 7.74
C LEU A 472 23.30 0.60 7.70
N VAL A 473 23.88 1.61 7.05
CA VAL A 473 23.27 2.91 6.80
C VAL A 473 23.13 3.06 5.29
N ALA A 474 21.90 3.10 4.79
CA ALA A 474 21.59 3.11 3.36
C ALA A 474 20.71 4.33 3.04
N GLY A 475 21.14 5.21 2.14
CA GLY A 475 20.35 6.40 1.80
C GLY A 475 21.16 7.56 1.27
N THR A 476 20.71 8.78 1.55
CA THR A 476 21.30 10.04 1.08
C THR A 476 21.11 11.18 2.08
N GLY A 477 22.06 12.13 2.11
CA GLY A 477 21.90 13.44 2.73
C GLY A 477 21.82 13.48 4.24
N VAL A 478 22.47 12.55 4.95
CA VAL A 478 22.37 12.41 6.40
C VAL A 478 23.71 12.47 7.12
N VAL A 479 23.65 12.90 8.38
CA VAL A 479 24.71 12.79 9.38
C VAL A 479 24.15 12.06 10.59
N ILE A 480 24.89 11.05 11.09
CA ILE A 480 24.46 10.20 12.19
C ILE A 480 25.55 10.11 13.24
N THR A 481 25.18 10.37 14.50
CA THR A 481 26.04 10.10 15.67
C THR A 481 25.42 9.03 16.55
N PHE A 482 26.25 8.30 17.28
CA PHE A 482 25.86 7.19 18.14
C PHE A 482 26.26 7.48 19.58
N GLU A 483 25.35 7.31 20.53
CA GLU A 483 25.57 7.45 21.95
C GLU A 483 25.12 6.18 22.68
N ASN A 484 25.93 5.64 23.59
CA ASN A 484 25.51 4.51 24.42
C ASN A 484 24.50 4.99 25.47
N LYS A 485 23.45 4.20 25.71
CA LYS A 485 22.48 4.46 26.79
C LYS A 485 23.10 4.37 28.18
N ASP A 486 24.17 3.59 28.34
CA ASP A 486 24.99 3.55 29.56
C ASP A 486 25.93 4.76 29.57
N GLN A 487 25.63 5.73 30.40
CA GLN A 487 26.41 6.97 30.53
C GLN A 487 27.84 6.75 31.02
N ASN A 488 28.19 5.56 31.53
CA ASN A 488 29.56 5.20 31.87
C ASN A 488 30.40 4.80 30.67
N LYS A 489 29.82 4.82 29.47
CA LYS A 489 30.48 4.46 28.21
C LYS A 489 30.44 5.63 27.22
N VAL A 490 31.51 5.74 26.46
CA VAL A 490 31.61 6.61 25.29
C VAL A 490 31.67 5.71 24.06
N THR A 491 30.74 5.93 23.12
CA THR A 491 30.71 5.20 21.87
C THR A 491 31.52 5.92 20.81
N ASN A 492 32.31 5.16 20.07
CA ASN A 492 33.13 5.65 18.97
C ASN A 492 32.95 4.75 17.75
N LEU A 493 33.24 5.29 16.57
CA LEU A 493 33.29 4.54 15.33
C LEU A 493 34.55 3.68 15.28
N LEU A 494 34.42 2.37 15.12
CA LEU A 494 35.55 1.48 14.91
C LEU A 494 35.94 1.47 13.44
N THR A 495 34.92 1.32 12.58
CA THR A 495 35.07 1.42 11.12
C THR A 495 33.79 1.97 10.49
N VAL A 496 33.98 2.74 9.41
CA VAL A 496 32.91 3.11 8.47
C VAL A 496 33.40 2.72 7.08
N ASP A 497 32.73 1.75 6.47
CA ASP A 497 33.09 1.22 5.17
C ASP A 497 31.97 1.48 4.17
N GLU A 498 32.27 2.12 3.04
CA GLU A 498 31.37 2.12 1.90
C GLU A 498 31.38 0.73 1.29
N ILE A 499 30.20 0.17 1.08
CA ILE A 499 30.02 -1.15 0.54
C ILE A 499 29.00 -1.17 -0.60
N GLU A 500 29.10 -2.18 -1.44
CA GLU A 500 28.05 -2.60 -2.35
C GLU A 500 27.45 -3.91 -1.87
N ILE A 501 26.13 -4.11 -2.10
CA ILE A 501 25.49 -5.41 -1.89
C ILE A 501 25.09 -5.95 -3.26
N LYS A 502 25.67 -7.09 -3.64
CA LYS A 502 25.41 -7.77 -4.89
C LYS A 502 25.16 -9.25 -4.65
N ASP A 503 24.05 -9.75 -5.16
CA ASP A 503 23.62 -11.15 -4.96
C ASP A 503 23.59 -11.58 -3.47
N GLY A 504 23.23 -10.62 -2.58
CA GLY A 504 23.18 -10.83 -1.14
C GLY A 504 24.53 -10.82 -0.43
N GLN A 505 25.63 -10.53 -1.14
CA GLN A 505 26.97 -10.46 -0.58
C GLN A 505 27.43 -9.00 -0.44
N GLU A 506 28.03 -8.67 0.70
CA GLU A 506 28.66 -7.39 0.96
C GLU A 506 30.03 -7.32 0.27
N ILE A 507 30.24 -6.31 -0.55
CA ILE A 507 31.49 -6.05 -1.27
C ILE A 507 32.06 -4.75 -0.73
N PHE A 508 33.24 -4.82 -0.14
CA PHE A 508 33.98 -3.66 0.33
C PHE A 508 34.43 -2.78 -0.84
N LEU A 509 34.18 -1.49 -0.78
CA LEU A 509 34.63 -0.50 -1.74
C LEU A 509 35.80 0.33 -1.19
N LEU A 510 35.57 1.03 -0.10
CA LEU A 510 36.62 1.83 0.56
C LEU A 510 36.28 2.06 2.03
N ARG A 511 37.30 2.34 2.84
CA ARG A 511 37.17 2.76 4.24
C ARG A 511 37.13 4.28 4.35
N LEU A 512 36.10 4.77 5.01
CA LEU A 512 35.89 6.18 5.30
C LEU A 512 36.47 6.50 6.68
N ASN A 513 37.57 7.24 6.78
CA ASN A 513 38.21 7.57 8.05
C ASN A 513 38.95 8.92 8.02
N GLY A 514 38.58 9.76 7.08
CA GLY A 514 39.15 11.09 6.90
C GLY A 514 38.12 12.18 7.07
N ASP A 515 38.07 13.10 6.13
CA ASP A 515 37.10 14.20 6.13
C ASP A 515 35.66 13.72 5.87
N GLU A 516 35.49 12.52 5.32
CA GLU A 516 34.20 11.91 5.01
C GLU A 516 33.38 11.66 6.29
N ASP A 517 34.01 11.18 7.35
CA ASP A 517 33.39 10.89 8.64
C ASP A 517 33.86 11.87 9.76
N HIS A 518 34.52 12.95 9.37
CA HIS A 518 35.08 13.95 10.27
C HIS A 518 36.05 13.33 11.31
N GLN A 519 36.95 12.50 10.81
CA GLN A 519 37.93 11.74 11.61
C GLN A 519 37.24 10.92 12.72
N GLY A 520 36.24 10.13 12.37
CA GLY A 520 35.53 9.22 13.26
C GLY A 520 34.50 9.84 14.19
N ARG A 521 34.05 11.07 13.95
CA ARG A 521 33.05 11.74 14.81
C ARG A 521 31.62 11.45 14.45
N HIS A 522 31.34 11.13 13.18
CA HIS A 522 30.00 10.83 12.70
C HIS A 522 30.02 9.99 11.42
N VAL A 523 28.94 9.30 11.17
CA VAL A 523 28.65 8.71 9.85
C VAL A 523 28.02 9.80 8.99
N ARG A 524 28.47 9.95 7.72
CA ARG A 524 27.97 10.96 6.81
C ARG A 524 27.74 10.37 5.43
N ILE A 525 26.57 10.66 4.87
CA ILE A 525 26.29 10.51 3.44
C ILE A 525 25.93 11.88 2.90
N ALA A 526 26.71 12.40 1.95
CA ALA A 526 26.48 13.72 1.40
C ALA A 526 25.17 13.78 0.60
N THR A 527 24.52 14.94 0.61
CA THR A 527 23.28 15.19 -0.12
C THR A 527 23.48 14.96 -1.62
N GLY A 528 22.61 14.12 -2.22
CA GLY A 528 22.69 13.71 -3.62
C GLY A 528 23.59 12.50 -3.90
N ASN A 529 24.44 12.10 -2.94
CA ASN A 529 25.11 10.80 -2.98
C ASN A 529 24.19 9.72 -2.41
N TRP A 530 24.15 8.58 -3.04
CA TRP A 530 23.35 7.43 -2.65
C TRP A 530 24.30 6.27 -2.33
N GLN A 531 24.38 5.88 -1.06
CA GLN A 531 25.40 4.96 -0.58
C GLN A 531 24.82 3.95 0.40
N ILE A 532 25.55 2.84 0.57
CA ILE A 532 25.39 1.90 1.68
C ILE A 532 26.70 1.92 2.45
N GLN A 533 26.63 2.27 3.72
CA GLN A 533 27.81 2.27 4.61
C GLN A 533 27.61 1.22 5.71
N LYS A 534 28.62 0.37 5.91
CA LYS A 534 28.72 -0.54 7.04
C LYS A 534 29.48 0.14 8.17
N VAL A 535 28.85 0.22 9.32
CA VAL A 535 29.36 0.91 10.50
C VAL A 535 29.59 -0.09 11.61
N SER A 536 30.79 -0.10 12.16
CA SER A 536 31.11 -0.86 13.38
C SER A 536 31.43 0.11 14.51
N LEU A 537 30.93 -0.19 15.72
CA LEU A 537 31.09 0.63 16.90
C LEU A 537 31.98 -0.06 17.94
N TYR A 538 32.63 0.74 18.80
CA TYR A 538 33.23 0.28 20.04
C TYR A 538 32.92 1.25 21.17
N ASP A 539 32.90 0.73 22.40
CA ASP A 539 32.66 1.50 23.59
C ASP A 539 33.95 1.52 24.46
N SER A 540 34.24 2.67 25.02
CA SER A 540 35.28 2.87 26.00
C SER A 540 34.68 3.41 27.32
N PRO A 541 35.36 3.25 28.48
CA PRO A 541 34.91 3.88 29.72
C PRO A 541 34.83 5.40 29.59
N ALA A 542 33.75 6.01 30.09
CA ALA A 542 33.60 7.48 30.10
C ALA A 542 34.57 8.18 31.04
N LYS A 543 35.07 7.47 32.08
CA LYS A 543 36.12 7.93 33.00
C LYS A 543 37.19 6.86 33.07
N ILE A 544 38.42 7.27 32.96
CA ILE A 544 39.60 6.43 33.17
C ILE A 544 40.16 6.87 34.53
N ASP A 545 40.21 5.94 35.49
CA ASP A 545 40.81 6.19 36.84
C ASP A 545 42.32 6.35 36.73
#